data_ef8537fa8d693dcf3b8287ed63c4157a
#
_entry.id   ef8537fa8d693dcf3b8287ed63c4157a
#
_cell.length_a   1.000
_cell.length_b   1.000
_cell.length_c   1.000
_cell.angle_alpha   90.00
_cell.angle_beta   90.00
_cell.angle_gamma   90.00
#
_symmetry.space_group_name_H-M   'P 1'
#
loop_
_entity.id
_entity.type
_entity.pdbx_description
1 polymer ?
#
loop_
_entity_poly.entity_id
_entity_poly.type
_entity_poly.pdbx_seq_one_letter_code
_entity_poly.pdbx_strand_id
1 'polypeptide(L)'
;MGAVMSQEKFYGFEFVKESGGIKEYTMTSNGLRVLLKQDNTAPVATFMVTYEVGSRNEAIGYTGSTHLLEHLMFKGSRKFNTKKGNSVFQTLQSLGARMNATTWLDRTNYFAVLPSENLETLIEIEADRMRNAYIKEEDRQSEMTVVRNEFERGQNSPSGVLDENIWATAYQAHPYHHSTIGWKEDIENVSIERLKEFYDTFYWPNNATAIAIGDFTEENALAMIKKHFGKIRKSTKPIPEVYTAEPKQEGIRTITLKRAGQQGIVGVAHKTPAAT
;
A
#
# COMPACT_ATOMS: atom_id res chain seq x y z
N MET A 1 -19.77 -36.26 10.62
CA MET A 1 -20.59 -35.63 9.56
C MET A 1 -20.44 -34.14 9.75
N GLY A 2 -19.54 -33.52 9.03
CA GLY A 2 -19.34 -32.06 9.04
C GLY A 2 -20.46 -31.41 8.23
N ALA A 3 -21.24 -30.56 8.86
CA ALA A 3 -22.22 -29.74 8.15
C ALA A 3 -21.46 -28.84 7.19
N VAL A 4 -21.69 -29.02 5.88
CA VAL A 4 -21.34 -28.04 4.85
C VAL A 4 -22.22 -26.84 5.12
N MET A 5 -21.66 -25.83 5.81
CA MET A 5 -22.31 -24.52 5.92
C MET A 5 -22.47 -24.00 4.50
N SER A 6 -23.71 -23.84 4.06
CA SER A 6 -24.02 -23.14 2.82
C SER A 6 -23.35 -21.77 2.87
N GLN A 7 -22.49 -21.46 1.90
CA GLN A 7 -21.88 -20.13 1.76
C GLN A 7 -23.01 -19.12 1.59
N GLU A 8 -23.38 -18.46 2.68
CA GLU A 8 -24.36 -17.38 2.61
C GLU A 8 -23.75 -16.22 1.83
N LYS A 9 -24.32 -15.94 0.68
CA LYS A 9 -23.98 -14.76 -0.11
C LYS A 9 -24.57 -13.53 0.60
N PHE A 10 -23.77 -12.92 1.44
CA PHE A 10 -24.17 -11.71 2.15
C PHE A 10 -23.98 -10.50 1.23
N TYR A 11 -25.06 -9.88 0.76
CA TYR A 11 -25.04 -8.60 0.03
C TYR A 11 -24.08 -8.49 -1.17
N GLY A 12 -23.70 -9.59 -1.81
CA GLY A 12 -22.73 -9.61 -2.92
C GLY A 12 -21.29 -9.85 -2.46
N PHE A 13 -21.15 -10.37 -1.25
CA PHE A 13 -19.92 -10.91 -0.72
C PHE A 13 -20.05 -12.40 -0.44
N GLU A 14 -18.96 -13.10 -0.58
CA GLU A 14 -18.79 -14.49 -0.15
C GLU A 14 -18.00 -14.50 1.15
N PHE A 15 -18.57 -15.08 2.21
CA PHE A 15 -17.84 -15.28 3.46
C PHE A 15 -16.79 -16.36 3.27
N VAL A 16 -15.55 -16.07 3.68
CA VAL A 16 -14.41 -16.99 3.53
C VAL A 16 -14.12 -17.70 4.85
N LYS A 17 -13.87 -16.95 5.92
CA LYS A 17 -13.56 -17.49 7.25
C LYS A 17 -13.64 -16.41 8.32
N GLU A 18 -13.59 -16.88 9.57
CA GLU A 18 -13.36 -16.02 10.73
C GLU A 18 -12.18 -16.57 11.53
N SER A 19 -11.31 -15.67 11.98
CA SER A 19 -10.18 -16.01 12.85
C SER A 19 -9.84 -14.85 13.76
N GLY A 20 -9.71 -15.08 15.06
CA GLY A 20 -9.38 -14.03 16.03
C GLY A 20 -10.38 -12.86 16.09
N GLY A 21 -11.65 -13.12 15.77
CA GLY A 21 -12.68 -12.09 15.66
C GLY A 21 -12.57 -11.20 14.43
N ILE A 22 -11.77 -11.60 13.43
CA ILE A 22 -11.68 -10.97 12.12
C ILE A 22 -12.44 -11.84 11.13
N LYS A 23 -13.42 -11.27 10.47
CA LYS A 23 -14.19 -11.91 9.41
C LYS A 23 -13.63 -11.53 8.04
N GLU A 24 -13.43 -12.52 7.19
CA GLU A 24 -12.93 -12.37 5.84
C GLU A 24 -14.03 -12.63 4.82
N TYR A 25 -14.14 -11.72 3.85
CA TYR A 25 -15.08 -11.78 2.74
C TYR A 25 -14.37 -11.53 1.42
N THR A 26 -14.94 -12.04 0.34
CA THR A 26 -14.56 -11.68 -1.04
C THR A 26 -15.75 -11.05 -1.74
N MET A 27 -15.58 -9.86 -2.30
CA MET A 27 -16.61 -9.23 -3.13
C MET A 27 -16.75 -9.99 -4.45
N THR A 28 -17.93 -10.56 -4.71
CA THR A 28 -18.15 -11.45 -5.84
C THR A 28 -18.04 -10.77 -7.20
N SER A 29 -18.32 -9.46 -7.27
CA SER A 29 -18.31 -8.70 -8.54
C SER A 29 -16.91 -8.38 -9.07
N ASN A 30 -15.91 -8.23 -8.17
CA ASN A 30 -14.59 -7.73 -8.58
C ASN A 30 -13.40 -8.36 -7.84
N GLY A 31 -13.65 -9.29 -6.90
CA GLY A 31 -12.60 -10.02 -6.19
C GLY A 31 -11.92 -9.21 -5.07
N LEU A 32 -12.44 -8.06 -4.67
CA LEU A 32 -11.91 -7.31 -3.53
C LEU A 32 -12.00 -8.16 -2.26
N ARG A 33 -10.88 -8.38 -1.62
CA ARG A 33 -10.82 -9.00 -0.29
C ARG A 33 -11.22 -7.98 0.76
N VAL A 34 -12.05 -8.39 1.72
CA VAL A 34 -12.52 -7.51 2.79
C VAL A 34 -12.30 -8.18 4.13
N LEU A 35 -11.64 -7.48 5.05
CA LEU A 35 -11.46 -7.92 6.43
C LEU A 35 -12.20 -6.96 7.36
N LEU A 36 -13.05 -7.50 8.21
CA LEU A 36 -13.83 -6.74 9.18
C LEU A 36 -13.54 -7.21 10.60
N LYS A 37 -13.27 -6.24 11.48
CA LYS A 37 -13.24 -6.46 12.93
C LYS A 37 -14.08 -5.40 13.63
N GLN A 38 -15.22 -5.81 14.14
CA GLN A 38 -16.09 -4.95 14.91
C GLN A 38 -15.53 -4.75 16.33
N ASP A 39 -15.44 -3.49 16.76
CA ASP A 39 -15.04 -3.10 18.10
C ASP A 39 -15.78 -1.79 18.47
N ASN A 40 -16.80 -1.92 19.30
CA ASN A 40 -17.69 -0.81 19.69
C ASN A 40 -17.26 -0.18 21.02
N THR A 41 -16.03 -0.35 21.47
CA THR A 41 -15.53 0.22 22.74
C THR A 41 -15.35 1.74 22.69
N ALA A 42 -15.17 2.30 21.50
CA ALA A 42 -15.09 3.74 21.26
C ALA A 42 -15.74 4.11 19.92
N PRO A 43 -16.33 5.32 19.76
CA PRO A 43 -17.01 5.73 18.54
C PRO A 43 -16.03 6.16 17.43
N VAL A 44 -15.09 5.29 17.11
CA VAL A 44 -14.07 5.51 16.09
C VAL A 44 -13.97 4.29 15.16
N ALA A 45 -13.59 4.54 13.92
CA ALA A 45 -13.31 3.48 12.97
C ALA A 45 -12.03 3.77 12.19
N THR A 46 -11.32 2.70 11.86
CA THR A 46 -10.19 2.70 10.93
C THR A 46 -10.61 2.03 9.65
N PHE A 47 -10.30 2.64 8.51
CA PHE A 47 -10.38 1.99 7.23
C PHE A 47 -9.04 2.05 6.52
N MET A 48 -8.61 0.93 5.99
CA MET A 48 -7.35 0.79 5.26
C MET A 48 -7.58 0.02 3.96
N VAL A 49 -6.93 0.47 2.91
CA VAL A 49 -6.78 -0.31 1.67
C VAL A 49 -5.31 -0.67 1.51
N THR A 50 -5.03 -1.95 1.41
CA THR A 50 -3.71 -2.51 1.12
C THR A 50 -3.69 -3.02 -0.29
N TYR A 51 -2.79 -2.53 -1.12
CA TYR A 51 -2.51 -3.05 -2.45
C TYR A 51 -1.34 -4.03 -2.37
N GLU A 52 -1.45 -5.16 -3.06
CA GLU A 52 -0.40 -6.18 -3.17
C GLU A 52 0.64 -5.75 -4.22
N VAL A 53 1.24 -4.59 -3.98
CA VAL A 53 2.27 -3.98 -4.81
C VAL A 53 3.22 -3.17 -3.95
N GLY A 54 4.50 -3.38 -4.11
CA GLY A 54 5.56 -2.69 -3.41
C GLY A 54 6.81 -2.58 -4.28
N SER A 55 7.93 -2.21 -3.69
CA SER A 55 9.16 -2.02 -4.46
C SER A 55 9.65 -3.27 -5.18
N ARG A 56 9.29 -4.47 -4.73
CA ARG A 56 9.63 -5.72 -5.46
C ARG A 56 9.04 -5.78 -6.88
N ASN A 57 7.99 -5.01 -7.16
CA ASN A 57 7.32 -4.99 -8.46
C ASN A 57 7.94 -3.98 -9.43
N GLU A 58 8.97 -3.27 -9.00
CA GLU A 58 9.70 -2.28 -9.78
C GLU A 58 10.81 -2.95 -10.59
N ALA A 59 11.21 -2.33 -11.69
CA ALA A 59 12.38 -2.75 -12.44
C ALA A 59 13.44 -1.65 -12.42
N ILE A 60 14.67 -2.03 -12.73
CA ILE A 60 15.81 -1.12 -12.92
C ILE A 60 15.44 -0.03 -13.95
N GLY A 61 15.76 1.20 -13.63
CA GLY A 61 15.43 2.39 -14.41
C GLY A 61 14.18 3.13 -13.94
N TYR A 62 13.41 2.55 -12.99
CA TYR A 62 12.26 3.21 -12.36
C TYR A 62 11.98 2.69 -10.93
N THR A 63 13.04 2.35 -10.20
CA THR A 63 12.94 2.05 -8.77
C THR A 63 12.48 3.30 -8.00
N GLY A 64 11.73 3.10 -6.92
CA GLY A 64 11.08 4.18 -6.16
C GLY A 64 9.74 4.64 -6.73
N SER A 65 9.29 4.07 -7.86
CA SER A 65 7.99 4.42 -8.49
C SER A 65 6.81 4.16 -7.58
N THR A 66 6.84 3.07 -6.79
CA THR A 66 5.76 2.72 -5.87
C THR A 66 5.61 3.78 -4.78
N HIS A 67 6.72 4.22 -4.21
CA HIS A 67 6.75 5.24 -3.18
C HIS A 67 6.33 6.62 -3.72
N LEU A 68 6.86 7.02 -4.88
CA LEU A 68 6.45 8.26 -5.53
C LEU A 68 4.96 8.24 -5.89
N LEU A 69 4.44 7.10 -6.35
CA LEU A 69 3.02 6.95 -6.63
C LEU A 69 2.18 7.06 -5.34
N GLU A 70 2.67 6.56 -4.20
CA GLU A 70 2.02 6.74 -2.91
C GLU A 70 1.76 8.23 -2.64
N HIS A 71 2.76 9.10 -2.82
CA HIS A 71 2.61 10.55 -2.69
C HIS A 71 1.58 11.13 -3.66
N LEU A 72 1.63 10.71 -4.93
CA LEU A 72 0.72 11.21 -5.96
C LEU A 72 -0.74 10.84 -5.70
N MET A 73 -1.00 9.74 -5.01
CA MET A 73 -2.35 9.31 -4.62
C MET A 73 -3.05 10.30 -3.68
N PHE A 74 -2.33 11.21 -3.05
CA PHE A 74 -2.89 12.27 -2.21
C PHE A 74 -3.14 13.58 -2.96
N LYS A 75 -2.66 13.73 -4.20
CA LYS A 75 -2.78 15.00 -4.96
C LYS A 75 -4.16 15.25 -5.52
N GLY A 76 -5.00 14.24 -5.58
CA GLY A 76 -6.39 14.38 -5.94
C GLY A 76 -6.91 13.24 -6.81
N SER A 77 -8.21 13.21 -6.90
CA SER A 77 -8.96 12.25 -7.68
C SER A 77 -10.16 12.92 -8.34
N ARG A 78 -10.93 12.16 -9.11
CA ARG A 78 -12.08 12.69 -9.82
C ARG A 78 -13.09 13.35 -8.88
N LYS A 79 -13.34 12.79 -7.71
CA LYS A 79 -14.29 13.32 -6.73
C LYS A 79 -13.63 14.28 -5.74
N PHE A 80 -12.45 13.96 -5.29
CA PHE A 80 -11.73 14.66 -4.21
C PHE A 80 -10.51 15.39 -4.75
N ASN A 81 -10.57 16.70 -4.88
CA ASN A 81 -9.46 17.51 -5.40
C ASN A 81 -9.56 18.97 -4.98
N THR A 82 -8.44 19.67 -5.03
CA THR A 82 -8.33 21.09 -4.64
C THR A 82 -9.21 22.02 -5.46
N LYS A 83 -9.44 21.75 -6.74
CA LYS A 83 -10.30 22.58 -7.60
C LYS A 83 -11.76 22.59 -7.15
N LYS A 84 -12.18 21.51 -6.47
CA LYS A 84 -13.53 21.40 -5.90
C LYS A 84 -13.59 21.87 -4.44
N GLY A 85 -12.49 22.26 -3.83
CA GLY A 85 -12.42 22.65 -2.43
C GLY A 85 -12.59 21.47 -1.44
N ASN A 86 -12.43 20.23 -1.91
CA ASN A 86 -12.62 19.00 -1.13
C ASN A 86 -11.49 18.01 -1.37
N SER A 87 -10.23 18.46 -1.37
CA SER A 87 -9.10 17.54 -1.47
C SER A 87 -9.15 16.49 -0.35
N VAL A 88 -8.48 15.35 -0.56
CA VAL A 88 -8.40 14.27 0.43
C VAL A 88 -7.99 14.81 1.80
N PHE A 89 -6.93 15.62 1.84
CA PHE A 89 -6.45 16.24 3.10
C PHE A 89 -7.50 17.14 3.75
N GLN A 90 -8.09 18.07 2.99
CA GLN A 90 -9.10 19.00 3.51
C GLN A 90 -10.32 18.25 4.04
N THR A 91 -10.82 17.26 3.28
CA THR A 91 -11.97 16.47 3.68
C THR A 91 -11.69 15.68 4.95
N LEU A 92 -10.61 14.91 4.99
CA LEU A 92 -10.29 14.09 6.15
C LEU A 92 -9.93 14.93 7.38
N GLN A 93 -9.23 16.04 7.21
CA GLN A 93 -8.92 16.96 8.32
C GLN A 93 -10.18 17.59 8.90
N SER A 94 -11.15 18.00 8.06
CA SER A 94 -12.41 18.56 8.55
C SER A 94 -13.26 17.56 9.33
N LEU A 95 -13.07 16.27 9.11
CA LEU A 95 -13.73 15.17 9.83
C LEU A 95 -12.94 14.71 11.08
N GLY A 96 -11.85 15.37 11.44
CA GLY A 96 -11.01 15.01 12.57
C GLY A 96 -10.19 13.73 12.34
N ALA A 97 -10.00 13.32 11.11
CA ALA A 97 -9.28 12.10 10.77
C ALA A 97 -7.76 12.25 10.95
N ARG A 98 -7.14 11.17 11.36
CA ARG A 98 -5.68 10.96 11.27
C ARG A 98 -5.41 9.98 10.14
N MET A 99 -4.67 10.40 9.14
CA MET A 99 -4.37 9.58 7.96
C MET A 99 -2.89 9.43 7.73
N ASN A 100 -2.53 8.32 7.09
CA ASN A 100 -1.18 8.09 6.59
C ASN A 100 -1.22 7.06 5.42
N ALA A 101 -0.06 6.87 4.82
CA ALA A 101 0.22 5.78 3.91
C ALA A 101 1.60 5.18 4.18
N THR A 102 1.86 3.99 3.70
CA THR A 102 3.17 3.34 3.80
C THR A 102 3.41 2.48 2.59
N THR A 103 4.59 2.59 2.01
CA THR A 103 5.10 1.68 0.98
C THR A 103 6.18 0.78 1.57
N TRP A 104 6.10 -0.51 1.25
CA TRP A 104 7.12 -1.49 1.63
C TRP A 104 7.47 -2.37 0.42
N LEU A 105 8.23 -3.42 0.68
CA LEU A 105 8.69 -4.33 -0.39
C LEU A 105 7.54 -4.99 -1.16
N ASP A 106 6.47 -5.41 -0.46
CA ASP A 106 5.39 -6.23 -1.01
C ASP A 106 4.04 -5.52 -1.07
N ARG A 107 3.90 -4.38 -0.41
CA ARG A 107 2.60 -3.73 -0.21
C ARG A 107 2.69 -2.21 -0.18
N THR A 108 1.58 -1.58 -0.52
CA THR A 108 1.33 -0.16 -0.29
C THR A 108 -0.01 -0.01 0.41
N ASN A 109 -0.02 0.67 1.56
CA ASN A 109 -1.23 0.89 2.38
C ASN A 109 -1.61 2.35 2.39
N TYR A 110 -2.92 2.60 2.40
CA TYR A 110 -3.53 3.90 2.67
C TYR A 110 -4.56 3.72 3.75
N PHE A 111 -4.50 4.52 4.81
CA PHE A 111 -5.41 4.36 5.94
C PHE A 111 -5.71 5.67 6.64
N ALA A 112 -6.86 5.70 7.28
CA ALA A 112 -7.20 6.75 8.23
C ALA A 112 -8.02 6.21 9.40
N VAL A 113 -7.95 6.93 10.51
CA VAL A 113 -8.78 6.75 11.71
C VAL A 113 -9.62 8.01 11.89
N LEU A 114 -10.92 7.84 12.12
CA LEU A 114 -11.87 8.94 12.25
C LEU A 114 -13.08 8.55 13.10
N PRO A 115 -13.94 9.51 13.53
CA PRO A 115 -15.22 9.19 14.14
C PRO A 115 -16.05 8.27 13.24
N SER A 116 -16.63 7.21 13.83
CA SER A 116 -17.29 6.12 13.09
C SER A 116 -18.44 6.60 12.19
N GLU A 117 -19.13 7.66 12.55
CA GLU A 117 -20.17 8.30 11.73
C GLU A 117 -19.68 8.77 10.35
N ASN A 118 -18.38 9.00 10.18
CA ASN A 118 -17.76 9.47 8.95
C ASN A 118 -17.09 8.35 8.13
N LEU A 119 -17.23 7.09 8.55
CA LEU A 119 -16.58 5.93 7.92
C LEU A 119 -16.90 5.84 6.41
N GLU A 120 -18.12 6.13 6.02
CA GLU A 120 -18.52 6.05 4.61
C GLU A 120 -17.76 7.03 3.72
N THR A 121 -17.51 8.26 4.22
CA THR A 121 -16.71 9.25 3.47
C THR A 121 -15.28 8.74 3.20
N LEU A 122 -14.66 8.10 4.19
CA LEU A 122 -13.33 7.52 4.02
C LEU A 122 -13.35 6.37 3.01
N ILE A 123 -14.34 5.48 3.08
CA ILE A 123 -14.53 4.40 2.10
C ILE A 123 -14.72 4.96 0.68
N GLU A 124 -15.46 6.06 0.53
CA GLU A 124 -15.64 6.72 -0.76
C GLU A 124 -14.35 7.31 -1.32
N ILE A 125 -13.53 7.95 -0.46
CA ILE A 125 -12.21 8.49 -0.85
C ILE A 125 -11.32 7.36 -1.38
N GLU A 126 -11.21 6.25 -0.62
CA GLU A 126 -10.37 5.12 -1.01
C GLU A 126 -10.84 4.47 -2.32
N ALA A 127 -12.15 4.30 -2.48
CA ALA A 127 -12.72 3.75 -3.71
C ALA A 127 -12.48 4.68 -4.92
N ASP A 128 -12.63 6.00 -4.74
CA ASP A 128 -12.44 6.94 -5.86
C ASP A 128 -10.96 6.97 -6.27
N ARG A 129 -10.01 7.09 -5.34
CA ARG A 129 -8.60 7.14 -5.70
C ARG A 129 -8.06 5.82 -6.24
N MET A 130 -8.69 4.68 -5.93
CA MET A 130 -8.27 3.38 -6.50
C MET A 130 -8.25 3.39 -8.03
N ARG A 131 -9.21 4.09 -8.69
CA ARG A 131 -9.27 4.11 -10.17
C ARG A 131 -9.37 5.48 -10.81
N ASN A 132 -9.47 6.54 -10.02
CA ASN A 132 -9.65 7.90 -10.52
C ASN A 132 -8.62 8.89 -9.97
N ALA A 133 -7.49 8.41 -9.43
CA ALA A 133 -6.42 9.28 -8.99
C ALA A 133 -5.85 10.10 -10.16
N TYR A 134 -5.54 11.35 -9.88
CA TYR A 134 -4.87 12.22 -10.84
C TYR A 134 -3.36 12.01 -10.72
N ILE A 135 -2.78 11.38 -11.74
CA ILE A 135 -1.32 11.19 -11.83
C ILE A 135 -0.84 12.15 -12.89
N LYS A 136 -0.35 13.32 -12.46
CA LYS A 136 -0.02 14.45 -13.33
C LYS A 136 1.46 14.82 -13.21
N GLU A 137 2.01 15.35 -14.31
CA GLU A 137 3.39 15.78 -14.34
C GLU A 137 3.67 16.93 -13.36
N GLU A 138 2.76 17.90 -13.24
CA GLU A 138 2.91 19.00 -12.30
C GLU A 138 2.99 18.54 -10.83
N ASP A 139 2.19 17.50 -10.48
CA ASP A 139 2.20 16.90 -9.15
C ASP A 139 3.50 16.08 -8.93
N ARG A 140 3.95 15.34 -9.94
CA ARG A 140 5.23 14.62 -9.92
C ARG A 140 6.39 15.58 -9.65
N GLN A 141 6.47 16.68 -10.38
CA GLN A 141 7.52 17.68 -10.20
C GLN A 141 7.49 18.30 -8.80
N SER A 142 6.32 18.59 -8.26
CA SER A 142 6.20 19.13 -6.90
C SER A 142 6.62 18.12 -5.83
N GLU A 143 6.25 16.83 -5.99
CA GLU A 143 6.62 15.78 -5.06
C GLU A 143 8.08 15.35 -5.16
N MET A 144 8.69 15.52 -6.31
CA MET A 144 10.11 15.18 -6.51
C MET A 144 11.03 15.83 -5.46
N THR A 145 10.74 17.07 -5.09
CA THR A 145 11.52 17.77 -4.04
C THR A 145 11.35 17.10 -2.69
N VAL A 146 10.13 16.63 -2.37
CA VAL A 146 9.83 15.95 -1.10
C VAL A 146 10.54 14.60 -1.05
N VAL A 147 10.35 13.77 -2.07
CA VAL A 147 10.95 12.43 -2.16
C VAL A 147 12.49 12.50 -2.17
N ARG A 148 13.06 13.49 -2.86
CA ARG A 148 14.51 13.71 -2.82
C ARG A 148 15.01 14.08 -1.42
N ASN A 149 14.30 14.93 -0.70
CA ASN A 149 14.65 15.27 0.68
C ASN A 149 14.56 14.05 1.62
N GLU A 150 13.61 13.16 1.40
CA GLU A 150 13.49 11.90 2.13
C GLU A 150 14.65 10.95 1.81
N PHE A 151 15.00 10.82 0.53
CA PHE A 151 16.18 10.08 0.10
C PHE A 151 17.45 10.60 0.77
N GLU A 152 17.71 11.91 0.71
CA GLU A 152 18.89 12.55 1.32
C GLU A 152 18.91 12.35 2.84
N ARG A 153 17.75 12.42 3.51
CA ARG A 153 17.64 12.12 4.95
C ARG A 153 18.01 10.68 5.26
N GLY A 154 17.55 9.71 4.44
CA GLY A 154 17.94 8.30 4.54
C GLY A 154 19.45 8.12 4.38
N GLN A 155 20.04 8.76 3.38
CA GLN A 155 21.49 8.72 3.11
C GLN A 155 22.33 9.38 4.22
N ASN A 156 21.79 10.29 4.99
CA ASN A 156 22.42 10.90 6.15
C ASN A 156 22.29 10.06 7.43
N SER A 157 21.51 8.98 7.42
CA SER A 157 21.36 8.04 8.53
C SER A 157 22.37 6.90 8.40
N PRO A 158 23.38 6.78 9.27
CA PRO A 158 24.35 5.67 9.21
C PRO A 158 23.69 4.29 9.33
N SER A 159 22.69 4.15 10.19
CA SER A 159 21.92 2.91 10.34
C SER A 159 21.06 2.61 9.11
N GLY A 160 20.41 3.62 8.52
CA GLY A 160 19.61 3.47 7.31
C GLY A 160 20.44 2.99 6.12
N VAL A 161 21.63 3.60 5.93
CA VAL A 161 22.54 3.17 4.85
C VAL A 161 23.10 1.78 5.11
N LEU A 162 23.38 1.43 6.37
CA LEU A 162 23.81 0.06 6.69
C LEU A 162 22.71 -0.95 6.36
N ASP A 163 21.45 -0.66 6.74
CA ASP A 163 20.31 -1.52 6.46
C ASP A 163 20.10 -1.70 4.94
N GLU A 164 20.09 -0.62 4.16
CA GLU A 164 20.01 -0.66 2.70
C GLU A 164 21.08 -1.58 2.08
N ASN A 165 22.33 -1.45 2.55
CA ASN A 165 23.44 -2.27 2.05
C ASN A 165 23.37 -3.73 2.53
N ILE A 166 22.79 -4.00 3.70
CA ILE A 166 22.50 -5.36 4.16
C ILE A 166 21.52 -6.04 3.21
N TRP A 167 20.40 -5.37 2.86
CA TRP A 167 19.43 -5.90 1.91
C TRP A 167 20.06 -6.13 0.53
N ALA A 168 20.79 -5.16 0.00
CA ALA A 168 21.49 -5.27 -1.28
C ALA A 168 22.51 -6.41 -1.31
N THR A 169 23.15 -6.71 -0.17
CA THR A 169 24.10 -7.81 -0.05
C THR A 169 23.41 -9.16 0.16
N ALA A 170 22.29 -9.18 0.89
CA ALA A 170 21.54 -10.39 1.16
C ALA A 170 20.85 -10.95 -0.09
N TYR A 171 20.36 -10.08 -0.97
CA TYR A 171 19.62 -10.46 -2.17
C TYR A 171 20.37 -10.07 -3.44
N GLN A 172 20.72 -11.08 -4.27
CA GLN A 172 21.43 -10.89 -5.54
C GLN A 172 20.48 -10.78 -6.73
N ALA A 173 19.48 -11.68 -6.77
CA ALA A 173 18.55 -11.81 -7.89
C ALA A 173 17.15 -11.30 -7.54
N HIS A 174 16.71 -11.54 -6.31
CA HIS A 174 15.37 -11.11 -5.90
C HIS A 174 15.29 -9.58 -5.78
N PRO A 175 14.21 -8.93 -6.23
CA PRO A 175 14.06 -7.47 -6.20
C PRO A 175 14.15 -6.82 -4.81
N TYR A 176 14.17 -7.58 -3.74
CA TYR A 176 14.43 -7.06 -2.39
C TYR A 176 15.83 -6.44 -2.21
N HIS A 177 16.69 -6.53 -3.23
CA HIS A 177 18.02 -5.93 -3.19
C HIS A 177 18.03 -4.39 -3.25
N HIS A 178 16.95 -3.74 -3.67
CA HIS A 178 16.85 -2.28 -3.67
C HIS A 178 15.86 -1.77 -2.63
N SER A 179 16.11 -0.57 -2.13
CA SER A 179 15.25 0.06 -1.13
C SER A 179 13.95 0.56 -1.73
N THR A 180 12.92 0.74 -0.89
CA THR A 180 11.61 1.27 -1.29
C THR A 180 11.66 2.69 -1.81
N ILE A 181 12.62 3.50 -1.34
CA ILE A 181 12.82 4.85 -1.86
C ILE A 181 13.37 4.85 -3.29
N GLY A 182 14.02 3.76 -3.72
CA GLY A 182 14.65 3.63 -5.04
C GLY A 182 16.02 4.28 -5.16
N TRP A 183 16.61 4.21 -6.35
CA TRP A 183 17.84 4.88 -6.68
C TRP A 183 17.58 6.33 -7.09
N LYS A 184 18.50 7.22 -6.73
CA LYS A 184 18.34 8.66 -6.99
C LYS A 184 18.03 8.97 -8.46
N GLU A 185 18.80 8.40 -9.36
CA GLU A 185 18.67 8.62 -10.80
C GLU A 185 17.34 8.09 -11.33
N ASP A 186 16.86 6.96 -10.82
CA ASP A 186 15.57 6.38 -11.18
C ASP A 186 14.42 7.27 -10.72
N ILE A 187 14.46 7.73 -9.47
CA ILE A 187 13.45 8.63 -8.88
C ILE A 187 13.35 9.93 -9.69
N GLU A 188 14.50 10.54 -10.00
CA GLU A 188 14.55 11.84 -10.71
C GLU A 188 14.07 11.72 -12.17
N ASN A 189 14.26 10.57 -12.80
CA ASN A 189 14.01 10.38 -14.24
C ASN A 189 12.77 9.56 -14.58
N VAL A 190 12.09 8.95 -13.59
CA VAL A 190 10.87 8.20 -13.89
C VAL A 190 9.81 9.09 -14.54
N SER A 191 9.32 8.68 -15.70
CA SER A 191 8.32 9.46 -16.44
C SER A 191 6.91 9.29 -15.82
N ILE A 192 6.07 10.29 -16.06
CA ILE A 192 4.67 10.23 -15.63
C ILE A 192 3.90 9.10 -16.32
N GLU A 193 4.27 8.74 -17.53
CA GLU A 193 3.69 7.63 -18.29
C GLU A 193 3.97 6.29 -17.58
N ARG A 194 5.18 6.11 -17.07
CA ARG A 194 5.55 4.91 -16.28
C ARG A 194 4.76 4.84 -14.97
N LEU A 195 4.58 5.95 -14.28
CA LEU A 195 3.78 5.99 -13.05
C LEU A 195 2.31 5.68 -13.33
N LYS A 196 1.75 6.17 -14.45
CA LYS A 196 0.40 5.82 -14.90
C LYS A 196 0.28 4.34 -15.26
N GLU A 197 1.26 3.80 -15.99
CA GLU A 197 1.30 2.38 -16.34
C GLU A 197 1.35 1.51 -15.08
N PHE A 198 2.17 1.89 -14.10
CA PHE A 198 2.28 1.19 -12.82
C PHE A 198 0.96 1.22 -12.05
N TYR A 199 0.33 2.39 -11.95
CA TYR A 199 -0.98 2.54 -11.34
C TYR A 199 -2.03 1.69 -12.07
N ASP A 200 -2.08 1.74 -13.39
CA ASP A 200 -3.03 0.98 -14.19
C ASP A 200 -2.79 -0.53 -14.16
N THR A 201 -1.58 -0.96 -13.81
CA THR A 201 -1.25 -2.37 -13.67
C THR A 201 -1.69 -2.94 -12.33
N PHE A 202 -1.47 -2.22 -11.23
CA PHE A 202 -1.55 -2.79 -9.89
C PHE A 202 -2.73 -2.30 -9.03
N TYR A 203 -3.31 -1.13 -9.28
CA TYR A 203 -4.33 -0.53 -8.42
C TYR A 203 -5.75 -0.98 -8.81
N TRP A 204 -6.05 -2.25 -8.53
CA TRP A 204 -7.31 -2.89 -8.83
C TRP A 204 -7.92 -3.58 -7.61
N PRO A 205 -9.27 -3.76 -7.55
CA PRO A 205 -9.91 -4.45 -6.43
C PRO A 205 -9.39 -5.87 -6.20
N ASN A 206 -9.14 -6.63 -7.27
CA ASN A 206 -8.61 -7.99 -7.19
C ASN A 206 -7.10 -8.06 -6.90
N ASN A 207 -6.47 -6.94 -6.61
CA ASN A 207 -5.10 -6.82 -6.10
C ASN A 207 -5.07 -6.00 -4.81
N ALA A 208 -6.19 -5.97 -4.09
CA ALA A 208 -6.32 -5.14 -2.89
C ALA A 208 -7.12 -5.85 -1.80
N THR A 209 -6.82 -5.48 -0.57
CA THR A 209 -7.59 -5.85 0.61
C THR A 209 -8.11 -4.58 1.29
N ALA A 210 -9.41 -4.47 1.46
CA ALA A 210 -10.05 -3.44 2.27
C ALA A 210 -10.22 -3.96 3.71
N ILE A 211 -9.81 -3.17 4.68
CA ILE A 211 -9.80 -3.55 6.09
C ILE A 211 -10.55 -2.48 6.87
N ALA A 212 -11.58 -2.89 7.63
CA ALA A 212 -12.28 -2.01 8.54
C ALA A 212 -12.23 -2.56 9.96
N ILE A 213 -11.87 -1.69 10.91
CA ILE A 213 -11.80 -2.02 12.34
C ILE A 213 -12.46 -0.88 13.14
N GLY A 214 -13.34 -1.18 14.06
CA GLY A 214 -13.93 -0.20 14.97
C GLY A 214 -15.43 -0.27 15.11
N ASP A 215 -16.05 0.88 15.39
CA ASP A 215 -17.45 1.00 15.72
C ASP A 215 -18.33 1.08 14.46
N PHE A 216 -18.80 -0.05 14.03
CA PHE A 216 -19.77 -0.22 12.95
C PHE A 216 -20.47 -1.58 13.10
N THR A 217 -21.58 -1.78 12.42
CA THR A 217 -22.13 -3.12 12.24
C THR A 217 -21.57 -3.73 10.95
N GLU A 218 -21.37 -5.05 10.96
CA GLU A 218 -20.88 -5.79 9.80
C GLU A 218 -21.70 -5.49 8.53
N GLU A 219 -23.02 -5.50 8.69
CA GLU A 219 -23.97 -5.20 7.61
C GLU A 219 -23.74 -3.82 7.00
N ASN A 220 -23.62 -2.77 7.84
CA ASN A 220 -23.37 -1.42 7.40
C ASN A 220 -22.03 -1.27 6.70
N ALA A 221 -20.97 -1.88 7.25
CA ALA A 221 -19.64 -1.85 6.63
C ALA A 221 -19.65 -2.51 5.25
N LEU A 222 -20.23 -3.71 5.11
CA LEU A 222 -20.36 -4.39 3.81
C LEU A 222 -21.21 -3.59 2.82
N ALA A 223 -22.32 -2.97 3.28
CA ALA A 223 -23.16 -2.14 2.44
C ALA A 223 -22.42 -0.90 1.89
N MET A 224 -21.67 -0.19 2.76
CA MET A 224 -20.86 0.96 2.37
C MET A 224 -19.74 0.55 1.40
N ILE A 225 -19.00 -0.53 1.69
CA ILE A 225 -17.95 -1.02 0.81
C ILE A 225 -18.53 -1.43 -0.55
N LYS A 226 -19.65 -2.14 -0.59
CA LYS A 226 -20.35 -2.48 -1.84
C LYS A 226 -20.79 -1.27 -2.63
N LYS A 227 -21.35 -0.26 -1.97
CA LYS A 227 -21.82 0.97 -2.60
C LYS A 227 -20.71 1.67 -3.40
N HIS A 228 -19.51 1.73 -2.84
CA HIS A 228 -18.40 2.48 -3.42
C HIS A 228 -17.47 1.60 -4.29
N PHE A 229 -17.03 0.43 -3.79
CA PHE A 229 -16.13 -0.45 -4.53
C PHE A 229 -16.84 -1.37 -5.52
N GLY A 230 -18.12 -1.70 -5.32
CA GLY A 230 -18.85 -2.63 -6.18
C GLY A 230 -19.01 -2.17 -7.64
N LYS A 231 -18.86 -0.88 -7.92
CA LYS A 231 -18.88 -0.28 -9.25
C LYS A 231 -17.54 -0.37 -9.98
N ILE A 232 -16.47 -0.68 -9.27
CA ILE A 232 -15.13 -0.80 -9.82
C ILE A 232 -14.98 -2.24 -10.33
N ARG A 233 -14.67 -2.39 -11.61
CA ARG A 233 -14.39 -3.70 -12.20
C ARG A 233 -13.03 -4.24 -11.73
N LYS A 234 -12.85 -5.56 -11.76
CA LYS A 234 -11.52 -6.16 -11.62
C LYS A 234 -10.63 -5.86 -12.83
N SER A 235 -9.32 -6.01 -12.65
CA SER A 235 -8.39 -5.96 -13.78
C SER A 235 -8.78 -6.98 -14.84
N THR A 236 -8.73 -6.57 -16.10
CA THR A 236 -8.93 -7.47 -17.25
C THR A 236 -7.64 -8.16 -17.68
N LYS A 237 -6.51 -7.66 -17.22
CA LYS A 237 -5.19 -8.24 -17.47
C LYS A 237 -4.73 -8.98 -16.20
N PRO A 238 -3.96 -10.06 -16.33
CA PRO A 238 -3.28 -10.66 -15.19
C PRO A 238 -2.43 -9.62 -14.46
N ILE A 239 -2.47 -9.65 -13.13
CA ILE A 239 -1.53 -8.86 -12.33
C ILE A 239 -0.17 -9.55 -12.43
N PRO A 240 0.91 -8.83 -12.80
CA PRO A 240 2.23 -9.42 -12.92
C PRO A 240 2.73 -9.99 -11.58
N GLU A 241 3.30 -11.18 -11.63
CA GLU A 241 3.93 -11.83 -10.50
C GLU A 241 5.45 -11.73 -10.61
N VAL A 242 6.11 -11.66 -9.46
CA VAL A 242 7.57 -11.73 -9.38
C VAL A 242 7.98 -13.18 -9.15
N TYR A 243 8.53 -13.83 -10.18
CA TYR A 243 8.95 -15.25 -10.08
C TYR A 243 10.41 -15.42 -9.70
N THR A 244 11.19 -14.33 -9.68
CA THR A 244 12.63 -14.42 -9.43
C THR A 244 12.87 -14.95 -8.02
N ALA A 245 13.38 -16.16 -7.94
CA ALA A 245 13.80 -16.74 -6.69
C ALA A 245 15.26 -16.35 -6.39
N GLU A 246 15.53 -16.02 -5.14
CA GLU A 246 16.89 -15.77 -4.69
C GLU A 246 17.69 -17.07 -4.67
N PRO A 247 18.88 -17.13 -5.29
CA PRO A 247 19.76 -18.29 -5.22
C PRO A 247 20.13 -18.64 -3.78
N LYS A 248 20.39 -19.93 -3.53
CA LYS A 248 20.86 -20.39 -2.23
C LYS A 248 22.17 -19.67 -1.87
N GLN A 249 22.21 -19.13 -0.69
CA GLN A 249 23.43 -18.55 -0.15
C GLN A 249 24.37 -19.66 0.35
N GLU A 250 25.57 -19.75 -0.23
CA GLU A 250 26.54 -20.82 0.10
C GLU A 250 27.58 -20.41 1.15
N GLY A 251 27.61 -19.15 1.57
CA GLY A 251 28.56 -18.66 2.56
C GLY A 251 28.15 -17.34 3.18
N ILE A 252 28.90 -16.92 4.17
CA ILE A 252 28.72 -15.61 4.81
C ILE A 252 29.10 -14.52 3.83
N ARG A 253 28.26 -13.49 3.76
CA ARG A 253 28.53 -12.26 3.02
C ARG A 253 28.80 -11.14 4.03
N THR A 254 29.87 -10.38 3.82
CA THR A 254 30.26 -9.29 4.72
C THR A 254 30.47 -8.02 3.92
N ILE A 255 29.94 -6.92 4.45
CA ILE A 255 30.19 -5.58 3.94
C ILE A 255 30.80 -4.71 5.05
N THR A 256 31.61 -3.75 4.65
CA THR A 256 32.14 -2.73 5.57
C THR A 256 31.93 -1.36 4.94
N LEU A 257 31.15 -0.52 5.61
CA LEU A 257 30.93 0.85 5.20
C LEU A 257 31.78 1.79 6.05
N LYS A 258 32.48 2.71 5.42
CA LYS A 258 33.28 3.73 6.11
C LYS A 258 32.55 5.08 6.02
N ARG A 259 32.15 5.58 7.17
CA ARG A 259 31.52 6.90 7.30
C ARG A 259 32.10 7.65 8.50
N ALA A 260 32.10 8.97 8.43
CA ALA A 260 32.46 9.78 9.58
C ALA A 260 31.42 9.62 10.69
N GLY A 261 31.86 9.42 11.92
CA GLY A 261 31.01 9.25 13.10
C GLY A 261 31.81 8.81 14.31
N GLN A 262 31.20 8.91 15.48
CA GLN A 262 31.85 8.53 16.76
C GLN A 262 31.52 7.08 17.17
N GLN A 263 30.49 6.46 16.60
CA GLN A 263 30.03 5.13 16.99
C GLN A 263 30.07 4.17 15.79
N GLY A 264 30.58 2.97 16.03
CA GLY A 264 30.45 1.87 15.10
C GLY A 264 29.07 1.23 15.20
N ILE A 265 28.49 0.84 14.06
CA ILE A 265 27.23 0.12 13.98
C ILE A 265 27.49 -1.23 13.35
N VAL A 266 26.95 -2.29 13.95
CA VAL A 266 27.04 -3.67 13.43
C VAL A 266 25.61 -4.17 13.19
N GLY A 267 25.37 -4.70 12.00
CA GLY A 267 24.13 -5.38 11.62
C GLY A 267 24.41 -6.83 11.26
N VAL A 268 23.54 -7.75 11.69
CA VAL A 268 23.55 -9.17 11.29
C VAL A 268 22.18 -9.52 10.77
N ALA A 269 22.12 -10.09 9.57
CA ALA A 269 20.88 -10.48 8.94
C ALA A 269 20.85 -11.97 8.60
N HIS A 270 19.71 -12.59 8.80
CA HIS A 270 19.43 -13.98 8.43
C HIS A 270 18.18 -14.04 7.55
N LYS A 271 18.25 -14.80 6.46
CA LYS A 271 17.07 -15.11 5.66
C LYS A 271 16.21 -16.13 6.42
N THR A 272 14.92 -15.85 6.49
CA THR A 272 13.90 -16.74 7.06
C THR A 272 12.95 -17.21 5.96
N PRO A 273 12.19 -18.29 6.17
CA PRO A 273 11.08 -18.62 5.30
C PRO A 273 10.11 -17.44 5.16
N ALA A 274 9.42 -17.34 4.03
CA ALA A 274 8.38 -16.35 3.83
C ALA A 274 7.29 -16.51 4.90
N ALA A 275 6.73 -15.39 5.35
CA ALA A 275 5.51 -15.41 6.14
C ALA A 275 4.36 -15.90 5.22
N THR A 276 3.73 -17.00 5.60
CA THR A 276 2.60 -17.61 4.89
C THR A 276 1.27 -17.15 5.48
#